data_17978f565f3abbf647205a01a92f3412
#
_entry.id   17978f565f3abbf647205a01a92f3412
#
_cell.length_a   1.000
_cell.length_b   1.000
_cell.length_c   1.000
_cell.angle_alpha   90.00
_cell.angle_beta   90.00
_cell.angle_gamma   90.00
#
_symmetry.space_group_name_H-M   'P 1'
#
loop_
_entity.id
_entity.type
_entity.pdbx_description
1 polymer ?
#
loop_
_entity_poly.entity_id
_entity_poly.type
_entity_poly.pdbx_seq_one_letter_code
_entity_poly.pdbx_strand_id
1 'polypeptide(L)'
;MYKRQRDVSLVAVSRAPLQKLQAQARRFGWTFKWVSSFGNDFNFDYNVSFPAEALDRGEVFYNYSPQKLGSTEMPGISAFFRDGDQIYHSYSTYARGLDMLNTAYHYLDLVPKGRDEAGLASPMAWVKHRVAYEG
;
A
#
# COMPACT_ATOMS: atom_id res chain seq x y z
N MET A 1 -12.65 -10.39 11.78
CA MET A 1 -12.37 -9.85 10.43
C MET A 1 -13.27 -10.60 9.44
N TYR A 2 -14.31 -9.93 8.94
CA TYR A 2 -15.44 -10.53 8.18
C TYR A 2 -15.13 -10.98 6.75
N LYS A 3 -13.91 -10.77 6.25
CA LYS A 3 -13.54 -11.04 4.84
C LYS A 3 -13.59 -12.52 4.46
N ARG A 4 -13.27 -13.43 5.39
CA ARG A 4 -13.34 -14.88 5.14
C ARG A 4 -14.76 -15.41 4.92
N GLN A 5 -15.76 -14.69 5.39
CA GLN A 5 -17.18 -15.08 5.21
C GLN A 5 -17.70 -14.80 3.79
N ARG A 6 -16.91 -14.10 2.98
CA ARG A 6 -17.23 -13.73 1.59
C ARG A 6 -16.22 -14.32 0.58
N ASP A 7 -15.50 -15.38 0.97
CA ASP A 7 -14.51 -16.05 0.14
C ASP A 7 -13.43 -15.10 -0.41
N VAL A 8 -13.00 -14.16 0.42
CA VAL A 8 -11.96 -13.18 0.08
C VAL A 8 -10.78 -13.33 1.04
N SER A 9 -9.58 -13.49 0.48
CA SER A 9 -8.32 -13.44 1.21
C SER A 9 -7.63 -12.09 1.03
N LEU A 10 -7.13 -11.50 2.12
CA LEU A 10 -6.26 -10.33 2.09
C LEU A 10 -4.85 -10.72 2.51
N VAL A 11 -3.87 -10.33 1.70
CA VAL A 11 -2.45 -10.52 1.98
C VAL A 11 -1.76 -9.18 1.81
N ALA A 12 -0.97 -8.77 2.80
CA ALA A 12 -0.03 -7.67 2.62
C ALA A 12 1.27 -8.21 2.03
N VAL A 13 1.85 -7.48 1.09
CA VAL A 13 3.12 -7.83 0.44
C VAL A 13 4.08 -6.66 0.63
N SER A 14 5.34 -6.96 0.99
CA SER A 14 6.38 -5.93 1.08
C SER A 14 7.72 -6.49 0.64
N ARG A 15 8.50 -5.65 -0.04
CA ARG A 15 9.83 -5.98 -0.54
C ARG A 15 10.90 -5.79 0.52
N ALA A 16 10.77 -6.52 1.63
CA ALA A 16 11.75 -6.56 2.71
C ALA A 16 12.01 -8.00 3.13
N PRO A 17 13.20 -8.35 3.67
CA PRO A 17 13.46 -9.68 4.19
C PRO A 17 12.40 -10.14 5.20
N LEU A 18 12.01 -11.40 5.13
CA LEU A 18 10.92 -11.96 5.96
C LEU A 18 11.15 -11.72 7.45
N GLN A 19 12.38 -11.85 7.94
CA GLN A 19 12.73 -11.63 9.35
C GLN A 19 12.42 -10.20 9.79
N LYS A 20 12.65 -9.21 8.91
CA LYS A 20 12.36 -7.80 9.18
C LYS A 20 10.83 -7.57 9.29
N LEU A 21 10.06 -8.17 8.38
CA LEU A 21 8.58 -8.10 8.43
C LEU A 21 8.04 -8.73 9.71
N GLN A 22 8.53 -9.91 10.08
CA GLN A 22 8.13 -10.60 11.29
C GLN A 22 8.47 -9.82 12.57
N ALA A 23 9.65 -9.21 12.62
CA ALA A 23 10.05 -8.37 13.76
C ALA A 23 9.11 -7.17 13.91
N GLN A 24 8.77 -6.52 12.80
CA GLN A 24 7.85 -5.39 12.79
C GLN A 24 6.42 -5.79 13.16
N ALA A 25 5.94 -6.91 12.63
CA ALA A 25 4.61 -7.45 12.97
C ALA A 25 4.50 -7.73 14.48
N ARG A 26 5.53 -8.35 15.09
CA ARG A 26 5.57 -8.57 16.54
C ARG A 26 5.57 -7.26 17.31
N ARG A 27 6.37 -6.28 16.89
CA ARG A 27 6.47 -4.97 17.56
C ARG A 27 5.11 -4.24 17.63
N PHE A 28 4.30 -4.34 16.57
CA PHE A 28 3.00 -3.66 16.48
C PHE A 28 1.80 -4.55 16.83
N GLY A 29 2.02 -5.83 17.17
CA GLY A 29 0.94 -6.77 17.43
C GLY A 29 0.09 -7.07 16.18
N TRP A 30 0.66 -6.99 14.98
CA TRP A 30 -0.07 -7.24 13.74
C TRP A 30 -0.25 -8.73 13.49
N THR A 31 -1.48 -9.14 13.18
CA THR A 31 -1.88 -10.53 12.99
C THR A 31 -2.37 -10.87 11.58
N PHE A 32 -2.38 -9.89 10.67
CA PHE A 32 -2.75 -10.14 9.27
C PHE A 32 -1.63 -10.90 8.54
N LYS A 33 -2.00 -11.58 7.45
CA LYS A 33 -1.02 -12.29 6.61
C LYS A 33 -0.13 -11.28 5.90
N TRP A 34 1.14 -11.28 6.22
CA TRP A 34 2.16 -10.42 5.62
C TRP A 34 3.27 -11.28 5.03
N VAL A 35 3.51 -11.17 3.73
CA VAL A 35 4.50 -11.95 3.00
C VAL A 35 5.60 -11.06 2.43
N SER A 36 6.76 -11.65 2.25
CA SER A 36 7.91 -11.00 1.64
C SER A 36 7.96 -11.28 0.14
N SER A 37 8.15 -10.23 -0.64
CA SER A 37 8.53 -10.29 -2.05
C SER A 37 10.02 -9.97 -2.26
N PHE A 38 10.81 -9.98 -1.19
CA PHE A 38 12.25 -9.73 -1.28
C PHE A 38 12.93 -10.80 -2.15
N GLY A 39 13.65 -10.33 -3.17
CA GLY A 39 14.38 -11.20 -4.09
C GLY A 39 13.54 -11.74 -5.25
N ASN A 40 12.32 -11.24 -5.46
CA ASN A 40 11.53 -11.54 -6.67
C ASN A 40 10.97 -10.25 -7.29
N ASP A 41 10.35 -10.38 -8.47
CA ASP A 41 9.92 -9.26 -9.30
C ASP A 41 8.48 -8.80 -9.05
N PHE A 42 7.75 -9.42 -8.11
CA PHE A 42 6.32 -9.15 -7.87
C PHE A 42 6.00 -7.65 -7.75
N ASN A 43 6.77 -6.91 -6.95
CA ASN A 43 6.50 -5.48 -6.77
C ASN A 43 6.82 -4.66 -8.02
N PHE A 44 7.80 -5.09 -8.82
CA PHE A 44 8.13 -4.45 -10.10
C PHE A 44 7.04 -4.72 -11.14
N ASP A 45 6.57 -5.96 -11.24
CA ASP A 45 5.51 -6.37 -12.18
C ASP A 45 4.21 -5.59 -11.93
N TYR A 46 3.93 -5.21 -10.68
CA TYR A 46 2.76 -4.42 -10.31
C TYR A 46 3.06 -2.92 -10.19
N ASN A 47 4.19 -2.44 -10.69
CA ASN A 47 4.58 -1.02 -10.72
C ASN A 47 4.48 -0.32 -9.36
N VAL A 48 4.94 -0.99 -8.30
CA VAL A 48 5.02 -0.45 -6.94
C VAL A 48 6.44 -0.45 -6.37
N SER A 49 7.41 -1.00 -7.11
CA SER A 49 8.84 -0.85 -6.85
C SER A 49 9.55 -0.38 -8.12
N PHE A 50 10.55 0.46 -7.97
CA PHE A 50 11.28 1.09 -9.07
C PHE A 50 12.78 1.00 -8.85
N PRO A 51 13.59 0.77 -9.91
CA PRO A 51 15.03 0.92 -9.85
C PRO A 51 15.41 2.37 -9.49
N ALA A 52 16.45 2.55 -8.66
CA ALA A 52 16.89 3.90 -8.27
C ALA A 52 17.24 4.76 -9.50
N GLU A 53 17.89 4.16 -10.49
CA GLU A 53 18.29 4.84 -11.72
C GLU A 53 17.09 5.35 -12.54
N ALA A 54 15.94 4.68 -12.45
CA ALA A 54 14.72 5.15 -13.12
C ALA A 54 14.12 6.37 -12.41
N LEU A 55 14.21 6.43 -11.08
CA LEU A 55 13.82 7.62 -10.32
C LEU A 55 14.70 8.82 -10.67
N ASP A 56 16.02 8.62 -10.72
CA ASP A 56 16.98 9.69 -11.04
C ASP A 56 16.71 10.29 -12.44
N ARG A 57 16.29 9.46 -13.40
CA ARG A 57 15.87 9.92 -14.73
C ARG A 57 14.45 10.51 -14.75
N GLY A 58 13.66 10.30 -13.68
CA GLY A 58 12.25 10.68 -13.66
C GLY A 58 11.36 9.87 -14.62
N GLU A 59 11.73 8.63 -14.87
CA GLU A 59 11.13 7.73 -15.88
C GLU A 59 10.43 6.53 -15.21
N VAL A 60 9.58 6.77 -14.24
CA VAL A 60 8.82 5.70 -13.59
C VAL A 60 7.37 5.70 -14.04
N PHE A 61 6.81 4.51 -14.24
CA PHE A 61 5.40 4.33 -14.57
C PHE A 61 4.65 3.89 -13.31
N TYR A 62 3.85 4.80 -12.76
CA TYR A 62 3.07 4.55 -11.55
C TYR A 62 1.67 5.15 -11.71
N ASN A 63 0.66 4.48 -11.16
CA ASN A 63 -0.73 4.93 -11.23
C ASN A 63 -1.17 5.23 -12.68
N TYR A 64 -0.83 4.31 -13.59
CA TYR A 64 -1.16 4.31 -15.02
C TYR A 64 -0.62 5.50 -15.82
N SER A 65 0.42 6.17 -15.34
CA SER A 65 1.06 7.28 -16.06
C SER A 65 2.53 7.44 -15.67
N PRO A 66 3.34 8.10 -16.52
CA PRO A 66 4.68 8.52 -16.15
C PRO A 66 4.64 9.48 -14.95
N GLN A 67 5.51 9.25 -13.96
CA GLN A 67 5.56 9.99 -12.72
C GLN A 67 7.01 10.35 -12.34
N LYS A 68 7.17 11.46 -11.62
CA LYS A 68 8.38 11.76 -10.86
C LYS A 68 8.13 11.42 -9.41
N LEU A 69 8.82 10.42 -8.90
CA LEU A 69 8.65 9.92 -7.54
C LEU A 69 9.91 10.18 -6.71
N GLY A 70 9.74 10.36 -5.41
CA GLY A 70 10.82 10.49 -4.44
C GLY A 70 11.14 9.21 -3.67
N SER A 71 10.54 8.07 -4.06
CA SER A 71 10.73 6.78 -3.37
C SER A 71 10.77 5.64 -4.36
N THR A 72 11.61 4.64 -4.09
CA THR A 72 11.69 3.39 -4.83
C THR A 72 10.54 2.43 -4.54
N GLU A 73 9.75 2.70 -3.51
CA GLU A 73 8.61 1.86 -3.10
C GLU A 73 7.37 2.73 -2.96
N MET A 74 6.29 2.34 -3.60
CA MET A 74 5.01 3.03 -3.58
C MET A 74 3.89 2.04 -3.23
N PRO A 75 2.78 2.52 -2.66
CA PRO A 75 1.66 1.67 -2.31
C PRO A 75 0.81 1.29 -3.52
N GLY A 76 0.25 0.08 -3.49
CA GLY A 76 -0.74 -0.39 -4.46
C GLY A 76 -1.61 -1.49 -3.88
N ILE A 77 -2.77 -1.70 -4.50
CA ILE A 77 -3.62 -2.86 -4.26
C ILE A 77 -3.87 -3.54 -5.60
N SER A 78 -3.75 -4.86 -5.61
CA SER A 78 -4.13 -5.69 -6.74
C SER A 78 -5.10 -6.78 -6.29
N ALA A 79 -6.12 -7.01 -7.09
CA ALA A 79 -7.11 -8.05 -6.87
C ALA A 79 -6.95 -9.16 -7.92
N PHE A 80 -7.09 -10.38 -7.46
CA PHE A 80 -6.97 -11.58 -8.28
C PHE A 80 -8.21 -12.45 -8.10
N PHE A 81 -8.61 -13.09 -9.16
CA PHE A 81 -9.66 -14.10 -9.16
C PHE A 81 -9.06 -15.43 -9.55
N ARG A 82 -9.36 -16.47 -8.76
CA ARG A 82 -8.97 -17.84 -9.06
C ARG A 82 -10.16 -18.60 -9.64
N ASP A 83 -9.96 -19.20 -10.81
CA ASP A 83 -10.89 -20.13 -11.43
C ASP A 83 -10.17 -21.46 -11.68
N GLY A 84 -10.51 -22.47 -10.88
CA GLY A 84 -9.79 -23.74 -10.88
C GLY A 84 -8.30 -23.56 -10.59
N ASP A 85 -7.46 -23.87 -11.55
CA ASP A 85 -5.98 -23.74 -11.47
C ASP A 85 -5.46 -22.45 -12.11
N GLN A 86 -6.34 -21.62 -12.67
CA GLN A 86 -5.96 -20.36 -13.29
C GLN A 86 -6.15 -19.20 -12.31
N ILE A 87 -5.23 -18.22 -12.36
CA ILE A 87 -5.30 -16.99 -11.58
C ILE A 87 -5.34 -15.83 -12.56
N TYR A 88 -6.37 -15.00 -12.42
CA TYR A 88 -6.58 -13.81 -13.24
C TYR A 88 -6.34 -12.57 -12.41
N HIS A 89 -5.57 -11.62 -12.93
CA HIS A 89 -5.50 -10.27 -12.39
C HIS A 89 -6.75 -9.50 -12.83
N SER A 90 -7.56 -9.05 -11.89
CA SER A 90 -8.85 -8.43 -12.19
C SER A 90 -8.88 -6.92 -11.98
N TYR A 91 -8.01 -6.39 -11.10
CA TYR A 91 -8.02 -4.97 -10.77
C TYR A 91 -6.73 -4.55 -10.08
N SER A 92 -6.27 -3.33 -10.35
CA SER A 92 -5.26 -2.65 -9.53
C SER A 92 -5.63 -1.19 -9.31
N THR A 93 -5.24 -0.65 -8.16
CA THR A 93 -5.37 0.77 -7.83
C THR A 93 -4.17 1.25 -7.01
N TYR A 94 -3.86 2.53 -7.15
CA TYR A 94 -2.65 3.16 -6.63
C TYR A 94 -2.96 4.54 -6.07
N ALA A 95 -1.97 5.17 -5.42
CA ALA A 95 -2.06 6.56 -4.96
C ALA A 95 -3.38 6.83 -4.19
N ARG A 96 -4.13 7.86 -4.60
CA ARG A 96 -5.40 8.24 -3.95
C ARG A 96 -6.53 7.21 -4.14
N GLY A 97 -6.41 6.28 -5.07
CA GLY A 97 -7.31 5.14 -5.19
C GLY A 97 -7.30 4.21 -3.97
N LEU A 98 -6.28 4.33 -3.10
CA LEU A 98 -6.18 3.60 -1.83
C LEU A 98 -6.94 4.25 -0.67
N ASP A 99 -7.50 5.44 -0.85
CA ASP A 99 -8.23 6.17 0.20
C ASP A 99 -9.41 5.37 0.75
N MET A 100 -10.00 4.50 -0.06
CA MET A 100 -11.05 3.58 0.37
C MET A 100 -10.66 2.67 1.55
N LEU A 101 -9.36 2.48 1.77
CA LEU A 101 -8.83 1.67 2.88
C LEU A 101 -8.57 2.50 4.14
N ASN A 102 -8.53 3.82 4.01
CA ASN A 102 -8.35 4.73 5.14
C ASN A 102 -9.70 5.26 5.59
N THR A 103 -10.33 4.55 6.52
CA THR A 103 -11.65 4.90 7.04
C THR A 103 -11.70 6.33 7.64
N ALA A 104 -10.59 6.84 8.18
CA ALA A 104 -10.53 8.20 8.71
C ALA A 104 -10.85 9.26 7.63
N TYR A 105 -10.40 9.07 6.40
CA TYR A 105 -10.74 9.98 5.30
C TYR A 105 -12.22 10.03 5.01
N HIS A 106 -12.93 8.91 5.09
CA HIS A 106 -14.38 8.89 4.89
C HIS A 106 -15.11 9.78 5.90
N TYR A 107 -14.65 9.80 7.16
CA TYR A 107 -15.23 10.70 8.18
C TYR A 107 -14.82 12.16 7.97
N LEU A 108 -13.57 12.42 7.62
CA LEU A 108 -13.09 13.78 7.37
C LEU A 108 -13.82 14.41 6.16
N ASP A 109 -14.11 13.63 5.12
CA ASP A 109 -14.84 14.11 3.94
C ASP A 109 -16.31 14.50 4.26
N LEU A 110 -16.87 14.07 5.40
CA LEU A 110 -18.24 14.41 5.83
C LEU A 110 -18.32 15.71 6.65
N VAL A 111 -17.21 16.24 7.14
CA VAL A 111 -17.22 17.42 7.99
C VAL A 111 -16.83 18.69 7.23
N PRO A 112 -17.34 19.89 7.62
CA PRO A 112 -17.09 21.12 6.89
C PRO A 112 -15.61 21.49 6.71
N LYS A 113 -14.74 21.10 7.64
CA LYS A 113 -13.30 21.34 7.57
C LYS A 113 -12.60 20.42 6.55
N GLY A 114 -13.21 19.27 6.24
CA GLY A 114 -12.63 18.29 5.35
C GLY A 114 -11.31 17.69 5.87
N ARG A 115 -10.42 17.31 4.96
CA ARG A 115 -9.13 16.68 5.30
C ARG A 115 -8.10 17.66 5.85
N ASP A 116 -8.23 18.95 5.56
CA ASP A 116 -7.38 20.05 6.06
C ASP A 116 -5.85 19.77 5.93
N GLU A 117 -5.45 19.24 4.78
CA GLU A 117 -4.07 18.82 4.52
C GLU A 117 -3.22 19.89 3.81
N ALA A 118 -3.80 21.04 3.44
CA ALA A 118 -3.13 22.08 2.66
C ALA A 118 -1.90 22.70 3.36
N GLY A 119 -1.87 22.68 4.69
CA GLY A 119 -0.74 23.19 5.49
C GLY A 119 0.28 22.14 5.91
N LEU A 120 0.13 20.89 5.48
CA LEU A 120 1.02 19.81 5.87
C LEU A 120 2.23 19.70 4.91
N ALA A 121 3.33 19.14 5.40
CA ALA A 121 4.53 18.87 4.60
C ALA A 121 4.25 17.94 3.42
N SER A 122 3.27 17.06 3.54
CA SER A 122 2.72 16.22 2.47
C SER A 122 1.32 15.76 2.85
N PRO A 123 0.46 15.38 1.87
CA PRO A 123 -0.79 14.69 2.17
C PRO A 123 -0.53 13.48 3.07
N MET A 124 -1.44 13.20 4.00
CA MET A 124 -1.30 12.12 4.98
C MET A 124 -0.18 12.28 6.03
N ALA A 125 0.55 13.38 6.12
CA ALA A 125 1.61 13.57 7.11
C ALA A 125 1.13 13.46 8.57
N TRP A 126 -0.16 13.61 8.81
CA TRP A 126 -0.81 13.38 10.10
C TRP A 126 -1.04 11.90 10.42
N VAL A 127 -1.03 11.02 9.43
CA VAL A 127 -1.23 9.57 9.62
C VAL A 127 0.07 8.96 10.13
N LYS A 128 0.07 8.52 11.38
CA LYS A 128 1.22 7.90 12.04
C LYS A 128 0.89 6.50 12.51
N HIS A 129 1.89 5.73 12.87
CA HIS A 129 1.66 4.48 13.61
C HIS A 129 1.02 4.79 14.96
N ARG A 130 0.12 3.92 15.41
CA ARG A 130 -0.63 4.08 16.67
C ARG A 130 0.28 4.47 17.84
N VAL A 131 1.42 3.81 17.99
CA VAL A 131 2.39 4.08 19.05
C VAL A 131 3.00 5.49 19.02
N ALA A 132 2.85 6.23 17.94
CA ALA A 132 3.33 7.62 17.83
C ALA A 132 2.29 8.65 18.29
N TYR A 133 1.09 8.22 18.69
CA TYR A 133 0.05 9.06 19.28
C TYR A 133 -0.08 8.85 20.81
N GLU A 134 0.65 7.89 21.37
CA GLU A 134 0.60 7.52 22.79
C GLU A 134 1.68 8.29 23.61
N GLY A 135 2.07 9.50 23.15
CA GLY A 135 3.03 10.38 23.80
C GLY A 135 2.39 11.67 24.27
#